data_1ac7d9feaaa3b5dd33e9340ade986674
#
_entry.id   1ac7d9feaaa3b5dd33e9340ade986674
#
_cell.length_a   1.000
_cell.length_b   1.000
_cell.length_c   1.000
_cell.angle_alpha   90.00
_cell.angle_beta   90.00
_cell.angle_gamma   90.00
#
_symmetry.space_group_name_H-M   'P 1'
#
loop_
_entity.id
_entity.type
_entity.pdbx_description
1 polymer ?
#
loop_
_entity_poly.entity_id
_entity_poly.type
_entity_poly.pdbx_seq_one_letter_code
_entity_poly.pdbx_strand_id
1 'polypeptide(L)'
;MRVLGVSAFYHDSAAALIEDGRVVAAAQEERFSRQKHDAGFPAQAIAYCLEEGGIELGTVDQVVFYEKPFLKFERLLETYLAMAPRGFASFCRAMPLWLREKLFQKDLLRKELAAFDPAFDWRSRLLFSEHHLSHAASAFFPSPFDDALVLTMDGVGEWATTSVAMGEGKDLKVLKEIHFPHSLGLLYSAFTYYCGFEVNSGEYKLMGLAPYGEPKYVQAILDNLIDLKPDGTFRLDQRFFDYCTGLRMTNSRFDALFGAPPRAPESPFVPLYMDVAASVQAVVEEAVLRMTRSLAAETGARNLCLAGGVALNCVANGKILRDGRFRNIWIQPAAGDAGGALGAALAGYHLQAGHPRVTHTGADGMRGAYLGPGYEQDSIESRLRDLGADFEVMEERVLIAATADALAAGKVVGWFQGRMEFGPRALGARSILGDPRAPDMQRRMNLKIKNRESFRPFAPAVLAERAGDWFDLDRESPYMLLVAPVSAARLTTPLTEVKQALTGLERLQAVRSAIPAVTHVDGSARIQTVAADSNPRYRAVLEAFADRTGCPVLVNTSFNVRDEPIVCTPEDAYRCFTTTEMDVLVIGNCWLTCE
;
A
#
# COMPACT_ATOMS: atom_id res chain seq x y z
N MET A 1 -18.15 -11.63 -19.98
CA MET A 1 -17.00 -12.51 -19.65
C MET A 1 -16.56 -12.25 -18.24
N ARG A 2 -16.46 -13.29 -17.42
CA ARG A 2 -16.08 -13.25 -16.02
C ARG A 2 -14.68 -13.80 -15.84
N VAL A 3 -13.80 -13.03 -15.20
CA VAL A 3 -12.41 -13.45 -14.94
C VAL A 3 -12.10 -13.28 -13.46
N LEU A 4 -11.62 -14.34 -12.83
CA LEU A 4 -11.15 -14.35 -11.46
C LEU A 4 -9.61 -14.30 -11.46
N GLY A 5 -9.04 -13.24 -10.89
CA GLY A 5 -7.60 -13.12 -10.68
C GLY A 5 -7.20 -13.57 -9.28
N VAL A 6 -6.07 -14.23 -9.17
CA VAL A 6 -5.56 -14.79 -7.92
C VAL A 6 -4.08 -14.46 -7.74
N SER A 7 -3.71 -13.89 -6.58
CA SER A 7 -2.33 -13.82 -6.09
C SER A 7 -2.18 -14.67 -4.84
N ALA A 8 -1.12 -15.46 -4.74
CA ALA A 8 -0.90 -16.38 -3.62
C ALA A 8 0.54 -16.91 -3.53
N PHE A 9 0.87 -17.53 -2.39
CA PHE A 9 2.08 -18.32 -2.12
C PHE A 9 3.39 -17.53 -2.02
N TYR A 10 3.27 -16.23 -1.70
CA TYR A 10 4.42 -15.39 -1.37
C TYR A 10 4.12 -14.46 -0.19
N HIS A 11 3.39 -13.37 -0.38
CA HIS A 11 2.81 -12.51 0.64
C HIS A 11 1.58 -11.81 0.04
N ASP A 12 0.72 -11.25 0.90
CA ASP A 12 -0.44 -10.44 0.50
C ASP A 12 -1.37 -11.14 -0.50
N SER A 13 -1.70 -12.43 -0.23
CA SER A 13 -2.61 -13.19 -1.08
C SER A 13 -3.95 -12.48 -1.23
N ALA A 14 -4.52 -12.51 -2.43
CA ALA A 14 -5.74 -11.80 -2.77
C ALA A 14 -6.50 -12.47 -3.93
N ALA A 15 -7.77 -12.10 -4.04
CA ALA A 15 -8.60 -12.42 -5.20
C ALA A 15 -9.28 -11.15 -5.72
N ALA A 16 -9.56 -11.11 -7.03
CA ALA A 16 -10.33 -10.07 -7.67
C ALA A 16 -11.20 -10.65 -8.78
N LEU A 17 -12.48 -10.29 -8.79
CA LEU A 17 -13.45 -10.68 -9.83
C LEU A 17 -13.73 -9.48 -10.73
N ILE A 18 -13.58 -9.69 -12.03
CA ILE A 18 -14.05 -8.75 -13.03
C ILE A 18 -15.16 -9.37 -13.89
N GLU A 19 -16.11 -8.56 -14.29
CA GLU A 19 -17.16 -8.93 -15.23
C GLU A 19 -17.24 -7.86 -16.34
N ASP A 20 -17.08 -8.30 -17.58
CA ASP A 20 -17.07 -7.44 -18.77
C ASP A 20 -16.14 -6.22 -18.64
N GLY A 21 -14.93 -6.44 -18.08
CA GLY A 21 -13.90 -5.42 -17.85
C GLY A 21 -14.12 -4.53 -16.63
N ARG A 22 -15.22 -4.70 -15.88
CA ARG A 22 -15.54 -3.93 -14.67
C ARG A 22 -15.13 -4.71 -13.42
N VAL A 23 -14.51 -4.05 -12.47
CA VAL A 23 -14.17 -4.65 -11.18
C VAL A 23 -15.45 -4.81 -10.36
N VAL A 24 -15.81 -6.04 -10.02
CA VAL A 24 -16.99 -6.40 -9.20
C VAL A 24 -16.59 -6.39 -7.73
N ALA A 25 -15.53 -7.16 -7.39
CA ALA A 25 -15.02 -7.31 -6.03
C ALA A 25 -13.52 -7.58 -6.04
N ALA A 26 -12.85 -7.17 -4.97
CA ALA A 26 -11.47 -7.56 -4.70
C ALA A 26 -11.19 -7.51 -3.20
N ALA A 27 -10.49 -8.52 -2.68
CA ALA A 27 -10.13 -8.59 -1.27
C ALA A 27 -8.81 -9.34 -1.05
N GLN A 28 -8.11 -8.95 0.02
CA GLN A 28 -6.92 -9.65 0.52
C GLN A 28 -7.33 -10.74 1.50
N GLU A 29 -6.69 -11.90 1.46
CA GLU A 29 -6.99 -13.04 2.35
C GLU A 29 -6.77 -12.67 3.83
N GLU A 30 -5.75 -11.88 4.12
CA GLU A 30 -5.44 -11.43 5.48
C GLU A 30 -6.62 -10.75 6.20
N ARG A 31 -7.56 -10.16 5.44
CA ARG A 31 -8.76 -9.50 5.99
C ARG A 31 -9.71 -10.48 6.65
N PHE A 32 -9.75 -11.71 6.13
CA PHE A 32 -10.59 -12.80 6.61
C PHE A 32 -9.84 -13.72 7.59
N SER A 33 -8.64 -14.16 7.21
CA SER A 33 -7.81 -15.07 8.03
C SER A 33 -7.28 -14.42 9.30
N ARG A 34 -7.25 -13.09 9.36
CA ARG A 34 -6.64 -12.27 10.42
C ARG A 34 -5.12 -12.50 10.59
N GLN A 35 -4.48 -13.09 9.60
CA GLN A 35 -3.03 -13.29 9.53
C GLN A 35 -2.44 -12.23 8.60
N LYS A 36 -1.71 -11.28 9.17
CA LYS A 36 -1.11 -10.19 8.38
C LYS A 36 -0.12 -10.74 7.35
N HIS A 37 -0.18 -10.20 6.11
CA HIS A 37 0.61 -10.67 4.98
C HIS A 37 0.41 -12.16 4.68
N ASP A 38 -0.82 -12.69 4.84
CA ASP A 38 -1.14 -14.08 4.58
C ASP A 38 -0.64 -14.51 3.19
N ALA A 39 0.18 -15.57 3.17
CA ALA A 39 0.78 -16.13 1.97
C ALA A 39 0.02 -17.34 1.42
N GLY A 40 -1.02 -17.80 2.12
CA GLY A 40 -1.80 -18.99 1.76
C GLY A 40 -2.58 -18.84 0.46
N PHE A 41 -3.30 -19.88 0.07
CA PHE A 41 -4.28 -19.78 -1.01
C PHE A 41 -5.45 -18.91 -0.53
N PRO A 42 -5.92 -17.89 -1.31
CA PRO A 42 -6.91 -16.92 -0.84
C PRO A 42 -8.34 -17.46 -0.94
N ALA A 43 -8.61 -18.53 -0.20
CA ALA A 43 -9.90 -19.22 -0.28
C ALA A 43 -11.08 -18.35 0.15
N GLN A 44 -10.92 -17.59 1.23
CA GLN A 44 -11.98 -16.72 1.73
C GLN A 44 -12.18 -15.49 0.83
N ALA A 45 -11.11 -14.91 0.30
CA ALA A 45 -11.20 -13.82 -0.66
C ALA A 45 -11.86 -14.27 -1.97
N ILE A 46 -11.59 -15.49 -2.45
CA ILE A 46 -12.28 -16.08 -3.61
C ILE A 46 -13.76 -16.28 -3.30
N ALA A 47 -14.09 -16.90 -2.16
CA ALA A 47 -15.49 -17.09 -1.74
C ALA A 47 -16.25 -15.77 -1.72
N TYR A 48 -15.67 -14.74 -1.10
CA TYR A 48 -16.24 -13.39 -1.08
C TYR A 48 -16.45 -12.82 -2.49
N CYS A 49 -15.45 -12.91 -3.37
CA CYS A 49 -15.58 -12.40 -4.74
C CYS A 49 -16.69 -13.10 -5.53
N LEU A 50 -16.85 -14.41 -5.37
CA LEU A 50 -17.92 -15.19 -6.00
C LEU A 50 -19.31 -14.82 -5.43
N GLU A 51 -19.41 -14.71 -4.11
CA GLU A 51 -20.64 -14.30 -3.41
C GLU A 51 -21.09 -12.90 -3.84
N GLU A 52 -20.18 -11.91 -3.84
CA GLU A 52 -20.46 -10.53 -4.26
C GLU A 52 -20.87 -10.45 -5.73
N GLY A 53 -20.30 -11.34 -6.57
CA GLY A 53 -20.69 -11.49 -7.98
C GLY A 53 -22.01 -12.25 -8.17
N GLY A 54 -22.58 -12.86 -7.13
CA GLY A 54 -23.76 -13.72 -7.23
C GLY A 54 -23.56 -14.93 -8.15
N ILE A 55 -22.34 -15.50 -8.18
CA ILE A 55 -21.93 -16.56 -9.11
C ILE A 55 -21.19 -17.71 -8.41
N GLU A 56 -21.13 -18.85 -9.09
CA GLU A 56 -20.31 -19.99 -8.72
C GLU A 56 -19.04 -20.07 -9.59
N LEU A 57 -17.98 -20.71 -9.10
CA LEU A 57 -16.71 -20.86 -9.83
C LEU A 57 -16.90 -21.50 -11.21
N GLY A 58 -17.83 -22.45 -11.35
CA GLY A 58 -18.15 -23.10 -12.62
C GLY A 58 -18.61 -22.14 -13.72
N THR A 59 -19.11 -20.95 -13.36
CA THR A 59 -19.58 -19.92 -14.32
C THR A 59 -18.51 -18.89 -14.67
N VAL A 60 -17.33 -18.96 -14.05
CA VAL A 60 -16.18 -18.10 -14.37
C VAL A 60 -15.51 -18.59 -15.64
N ASP A 61 -15.32 -17.72 -16.62
CA ASP A 61 -14.72 -18.08 -17.92
C ASP A 61 -13.22 -18.37 -17.80
N GLN A 62 -12.50 -17.61 -16.96
CA GLN A 62 -11.07 -17.78 -16.73
C GLN A 62 -10.70 -17.51 -15.28
N VAL A 63 -9.78 -18.32 -14.73
CA VAL A 63 -9.02 -18.02 -13.52
C VAL A 63 -7.59 -17.69 -13.93
N VAL A 64 -7.08 -16.52 -13.55
CA VAL A 64 -5.74 -16.07 -13.95
C VAL A 64 -4.87 -15.88 -12.73
N PHE A 65 -3.80 -16.65 -12.66
CA PHE A 65 -2.80 -16.53 -11.60
C PHE A 65 -1.77 -15.46 -11.95
N TYR A 66 -1.34 -14.66 -10.97
CA TYR A 66 -0.61 -13.40 -11.15
C TYR A 66 0.87 -13.53 -11.49
N GLU A 67 1.46 -14.75 -11.45
CA GLU A 67 2.86 -15.00 -11.78
C GLU A 67 3.03 -16.32 -12.55
N LYS A 68 4.20 -16.51 -13.18
CA LYS A 68 4.60 -17.74 -13.87
C LYS A 68 5.56 -18.56 -13.00
N PRO A 69 5.08 -19.57 -12.28
CA PRO A 69 5.86 -20.30 -11.27
C PRO A 69 7.15 -20.95 -11.81
N PHE A 70 7.12 -21.46 -13.05
CA PHE A 70 8.28 -22.09 -13.67
C PHE A 70 9.42 -21.11 -13.93
N LEU A 71 9.12 -19.90 -14.42
CA LEU A 71 10.13 -18.86 -14.63
C LEU A 71 10.73 -18.37 -13.29
N LYS A 72 9.91 -18.31 -12.25
CA LYS A 72 10.37 -17.97 -10.89
C LYS A 72 11.31 -19.06 -10.33
N PHE A 73 10.98 -20.33 -10.57
CA PHE A 73 11.84 -21.46 -10.19
C PHE A 73 13.16 -21.44 -10.97
N GLU A 74 13.13 -21.19 -12.28
CA GLU A 74 14.30 -21.04 -13.13
C GLU A 74 15.25 -19.96 -12.59
N ARG A 75 14.74 -18.76 -12.30
CA ARG A 75 15.54 -17.69 -11.68
C ARG A 75 16.22 -18.14 -10.40
N LEU A 76 15.48 -18.81 -9.50
CA LEU A 76 16.03 -19.29 -8.24
C LEU A 76 17.19 -20.26 -8.49
N LEU A 77 17.01 -21.21 -9.40
CA LEU A 77 18.04 -22.20 -9.74
C LEU A 77 19.27 -21.54 -10.36
N GLU A 78 19.09 -20.68 -11.36
CA GLU A 78 20.18 -19.94 -12.02
C GLU A 78 20.93 -19.05 -11.04
N THR A 79 20.24 -18.40 -10.09
CA THR A 79 20.85 -17.59 -9.05
C THR A 79 21.82 -18.40 -8.20
N TYR A 80 21.41 -19.60 -7.72
CA TYR A 80 22.30 -20.46 -6.94
C TYR A 80 23.48 -20.98 -7.76
N LEU A 81 23.27 -21.32 -9.03
CA LEU A 81 24.35 -21.76 -9.93
C LEU A 81 25.36 -20.64 -10.16
N ALA A 82 24.88 -19.42 -10.41
CA ALA A 82 25.74 -18.25 -10.65
C ALA A 82 26.55 -17.83 -9.41
N MET A 83 26.01 -18.07 -8.22
CA MET A 83 26.65 -17.71 -6.94
C MET A 83 27.50 -18.84 -6.32
N ALA A 84 27.50 -20.05 -6.90
CA ALA A 84 28.21 -21.21 -6.36
C ALA A 84 29.71 -20.92 -6.11
N PRO A 85 30.30 -21.40 -4.99
CA PRO A 85 29.72 -22.27 -3.96
C PRO A 85 28.96 -21.53 -2.83
N ARG A 86 28.76 -20.21 -2.94
CA ARG A 86 28.00 -19.44 -1.93
C ARG A 86 26.55 -19.91 -1.88
N GLY A 87 25.96 -19.92 -0.67
CA GLY A 87 24.56 -20.26 -0.50
C GLY A 87 24.25 -21.75 -0.49
N PHE A 88 25.26 -22.66 -0.47
CA PHE A 88 25.00 -24.11 -0.48
C PHE A 88 24.10 -24.56 0.69
N ALA A 89 24.28 -24.01 1.89
CA ALA A 89 23.45 -24.35 3.05
C ALA A 89 21.99 -23.89 2.89
N SER A 90 21.75 -22.69 2.34
CA SER A 90 20.40 -22.19 2.05
C SER A 90 19.77 -22.95 0.89
N PHE A 91 20.53 -23.30 -0.14
CA PHE A 91 20.09 -24.16 -1.24
C PHE A 91 19.56 -25.50 -0.73
N CYS A 92 20.34 -26.20 0.12
CA CYS A 92 19.92 -27.48 0.69
C CYS A 92 18.64 -27.38 1.52
N ARG A 93 18.37 -26.23 2.14
CA ARG A 93 17.13 -25.99 2.90
C ARG A 93 15.96 -25.62 2.00
N ALA A 94 16.20 -24.76 1.02
CA ALA A 94 15.16 -24.22 0.17
C ALA A 94 14.70 -25.19 -0.95
N MET A 95 15.64 -25.96 -1.53
CA MET A 95 15.36 -26.85 -2.66
C MET A 95 14.26 -27.88 -2.42
N PRO A 96 14.22 -28.61 -1.30
CA PRO A 96 13.15 -29.56 -1.03
C PRO A 96 11.77 -28.89 -0.93
N LEU A 97 11.70 -27.68 -0.37
CA LEU A 97 10.48 -26.91 -0.25
C LEU A 97 10.01 -26.42 -1.63
N TRP A 98 10.93 -25.86 -2.43
CA TRP A 98 10.61 -25.35 -3.77
C TRP A 98 10.22 -26.43 -4.76
N LEU A 99 10.86 -27.60 -4.70
CA LEU A 99 10.47 -28.76 -5.49
C LEU A 99 9.04 -29.22 -5.16
N ARG A 100 8.64 -29.15 -3.88
CA ARG A 100 7.27 -29.54 -3.48
C ARG A 100 6.23 -28.48 -3.77
N GLU A 101 6.54 -27.21 -3.54
CA GLU A 101 5.55 -26.13 -3.58
C GLU A 101 5.55 -25.36 -4.91
N LYS A 102 6.73 -24.98 -5.43
CA LYS A 102 6.81 -24.12 -6.62
C LYS A 102 6.73 -24.90 -7.92
N LEU A 103 7.36 -26.05 -8.02
CA LEU A 103 7.30 -26.89 -9.21
C LEU A 103 5.89 -27.45 -9.43
N PHE A 104 5.18 -27.78 -8.34
CA PHE A 104 3.82 -28.32 -8.38
C PHE A 104 2.75 -27.26 -8.07
N GLN A 105 3.06 -25.98 -8.15
CA GLN A 105 2.13 -24.89 -7.84
C GLN A 105 0.86 -24.92 -8.70
N LYS A 106 0.96 -25.37 -9.96
CA LYS A 106 -0.21 -25.59 -10.83
C LYS A 106 -1.15 -26.67 -10.29
N ASP A 107 -0.58 -27.77 -9.78
CA ASP A 107 -1.37 -28.85 -9.18
C ASP A 107 -1.97 -28.44 -7.83
N LEU A 108 -1.24 -27.61 -7.07
CA LEU A 108 -1.75 -27.03 -5.83
C LEU A 108 -2.94 -26.11 -6.12
N LEU A 109 -2.81 -25.19 -7.07
CA LEU A 109 -3.91 -24.31 -7.52
C LEU A 109 -5.12 -25.13 -7.97
N ARG A 110 -4.89 -26.18 -8.76
CA ARG A 110 -5.96 -27.07 -9.20
C ARG A 110 -6.68 -27.72 -8.03
N LYS A 111 -5.94 -28.22 -7.04
CA LYS A 111 -6.49 -28.86 -5.84
C LYS A 111 -7.34 -27.88 -5.02
N GLU A 112 -6.83 -26.69 -4.82
CA GLU A 112 -7.54 -25.64 -4.04
C GLU A 112 -8.79 -25.16 -4.78
N LEU A 113 -8.73 -24.94 -6.09
CA LEU A 113 -9.89 -24.56 -6.91
C LEU A 113 -10.94 -25.69 -7.00
N ALA A 114 -10.51 -26.96 -7.00
CA ALA A 114 -11.43 -28.10 -6.99
C ALA A 114 -12.24 -28.22 -5.69
N ALA A 115 -11.84 -27.54 -4.61
CA ALA A 115 -12.64 -27.45 -3.40
C ALA A 115 -13.90 -26.58 -3.57
N PHE A 116 -13.86 -25.60 -4.49
CA PHE A 116 -15.02 -24.75 -4.85
C PHE A 116 -15.92 -25.43 -5.89
N ASP A 117 -15.31 -26.05 -6.91
CA ASP A 117 -16.02 -26.78 -7.95
C ASP A 117 -15.15 -27.95 -8.47
N PRO A 118 -15.46 -29.20 -8.08
CA PRO A 118 -14.72 -30.38 -8.58
C PRO A 118 -14.77 -30.57 -10.10
N ALA A 119 -15.77 -29.99 -10.77
CA ALA A 119 -15.96 -30.06 -12.21
C ALA A 119 -15.28 -28.91 -12.98
N PHE A 120 -14.64 -27.98 -12.29
CA PHE A 120 -13.98 -26.84 -12.94
C PHE A 120 -12.90 -27.30 -13.93
N ASP A 121 -13.02 -26.90 -15.19
CA ASP A 121 -12.06 -27.26 -16.24
C ASP A 121 -10.79 -26.40 -16.15
N TRP A 122 -9.94 -26.75 -15.22
CA TRP A 122 -8.67 -26.06 -14.98
C TRP A 122 -7.70 -26.12 -16.17
N ARG A 123 -7.86 -27.07 -17.11
CA ARG A 123 -6.93 -27.22 -18.25
C ARG A 123 -7.10 -26.11 -19.27
N SER A 124 -8.32 -25.70 -19.53
CA SER A 124 -8.66 -24.65 -20.49
C SER A 124 -8.87 -23.28 -19.84
N ARG A 125 -9.24 -23.24 -18.55
CA ARG A 125 -9.64 -22.00 -17.87
C ARG A 125 -8.61 -21.45 -16.88
N LEU A 126 -7.60 -22.22 -16.42
CA LEU A 126 -6.54 -21.74 -15.54
C LEU A 126 -5.36 -21.22 -16.37
N LEU A 127 -5.16 -19.91 -16.31
CA LEU A 127 -4.14 -19.17 -17.03
C LEU A 127 -3.14 -18.55 -16.07
N PHE A 128 -2.00 -18.09 -16.60
CA PHE A 128 -0.92 -17.48 -15.86
C PHE A 128 -0.49 -16.18 -16.56
N SER A 129 -0.45 -15.08 -15.81
CA SER A 129 0.15 -13.82 -16.24
C SER A 129 1.59 -13.74 -15.75
N GLU A 130 2.43 -12.88 -16.32
CA GLU A 130 3.71 -12.54 -15.73
C GLU A 130 3.50 -11.55 -14.58
N HIS A 131 4.33 -11.64 -13.53
CA HIS A 131 4.21 -10.85 -12.33
C HIS A 131 4.21 -9.33 -12.63
N HIS A 132 5.21 -8.84 -13.36
CA HIS A 132 5.30 -7.43 -13.72
C HIS A 132 4.21 -6.99 -14.72
N LEU A 133 3.75 -7.90 -15.58
CA LEU A 133 2.59 -7.64 -16.44
C LEU A 133 1.32 -7.51 -15.62
N SER A 134 1.14 -8.36 -14.58
CA SER A 134 0.02 -8.25 -13.65
C SER A 134 0.03 -6.91 -12.91
N HIS A 135 1.19 -6.47 -12.40
CA HIS A 135 1.32 -5.16 -11.80
C HIS A 135 0.99 -4.03 -12.79
N ALA A 136 1.56 -4.06 -13.98
CA ALA A 136 1.33 -3.04 -15.01
C ALA A 136 -0.15 -2.99 -15.42
N ALA A 137 -0.78 -4.14 -15.61
CA ALA A 137 -2.21 -4.26 -15.93
C ALA A 137 -3.09 -3.71 -14.79
N SER A 138 -2.72 -3.97 -13.52
CA SER A 138 -3.44 -3.44 -12.35
C SER A 138 -3.43 -1.92 -12.28
N ALA A 139 -2.37 -1.28 -12.82
CA ALA A 139 -2.28 0.17 -12.85
C ALA A 139 -2.88 0.78 -14.11
N PHE A 140 -2.64 0.20 -15.28
CA PHE A 140 -3.08 0.80 -16.53
C PHE A 140 -4.59 0.68 -16.73
N PHE A 141 -5.15 -0.52 -16.66
CA PHE A 141 -6.54 -0.74 -17.05
C PHE A 141 -7.58 -0.03 -16.17
N PRO A 142 -7.42 0.09 -14.84
CA PRO A 142 -8.34 0.86 -14.04
C PRO A 142 -8.06 2.37 -14.06
N SER A 143 -6.90 2.83 -14.59
CA SER A 143 -6.59 4.25 -14.64
C SER A 143 -7.58 5.04 -15.50
N PRO A 144 -7.72 6.36 -15.30
CA PRO A 144 -8.61 7.20 -16.13
C PRO A 144 -7.99 7.60 -17.49
N PHE A 145 -6.86 6.98 -17.90
CA PHE A 145 -6.10 7.40 -19.07
C PHE A 145 -6.31 6.44 -20.24
N ASP A 146 -6.53 6.94 -21.45
CA ASP A 146 -6.60 6.14 -22.67
C ASP A 146 -5.22 5.61 -23.08
N ASP A 147 -4.18 6.43 -22.84
CA ASP A 147 -2.78 6.09 -23.03
C ASP A 147 -1.97 6.48 -21.80
N ALA A 148 -1.00 5.67 -21.41
CA ALA A 148 -0.07 5.99 -20.32
C ALA A 148 1.22 5.18 -20.42
N LEU A 149 2.31 5.80 -19.97
CA LEU A 149 3.49 5.06 -19.56
C LEU A 149 3.23 4.39 -18.22
N VAL A 150 3.58 3.11 -18.10
CA VAL A 150 3.42 2.36 -16.85
C VAL A 150 4.80 1.99 -16.32
N LEU A 151 5.13 2.50 -15.15
CA LEU A 151 6.36 2.16 -14.44
C LEU A 151 6.03 1.24 -13.26
N THR A 152 6.47 0.00 -13.35
CA THR A 152 6.36 -0.99 -12.30
C THR A 152 7.70 -1.12 -11.60
N MET A 153 7.73 -0.92 -10.29
CA MET A 153 8.93 -1.05 -9.46
C MET A 153 8.61 -1.92 -8.24
N ASP A 154 9.30 -3.05 -8.14
CA ASP A 154 9.01 -4.05 -7.12
C ASP A 154 10.26 -4.64 -6.48
N GLY A 155 10.09 -5.58 -5.55
CA GLY A 155 11.18 -6.40 -5.01
C GLY A 155 11.73 -7.29 -6.10
N VAL A 156 10.96 -8.26 -6.55
CA VAL A 156 11.29 -9.14 -7.66
C VAL A 156 10.08 -9.97 -8.12
N GLY A 157 9.79 -9.96 -9.42
CA GLY A 157 8.87 -10.89 -10.07
C GLY A 157 9.54 -12.21 -10.44
N GLU A 158 9.32 -12.70 -11.65
CA GLU A 158 10.10 -13.84 -12.16
C GLU A 158 11.57 -13.45 -12.33
N TRP A 159 11.84 -12.46 -13.15
CA TRP A 159 13.17 -11.86 -13.36
C TRP A 159 13.17 -10.35 -13.19
N ALA A 160 12.13 -9.69 -13.71
CA ALA A 160 12.01 -8.25 -13.64
C ALA A 160 11.88 -7.75 -12.21
N THR A 161 12.55 -6.63 -11.92
CA THR A 161 12.47 -5.87 -10.66
C THR A 161 11.95 -4.46 -10.91
N THR A 162 12.16 -3.97 -12.12
CA THR A 162 11.60 -2.73 -12.66
C THR A 162 11.21 -3.00 -14.09
N SER A 163 10.02 -2.61 -14.50
CA SER A 163 9.58 -2.67 -15.89
C SER A 163 8.88 -1.40 -16.31
N VAL A 164 9.03 -1.07 -17.58
CA VAL A 164 8.37 0.05 -18.24
C VAL A 164 7.50 -0.51 -19.35
N ALA A 165 6.23 -0.18 -19.33
CA ALA A 165 5.31 -0.54 -20.40
C ALA A 165 4.61 0.71 -20.97
N MET A 166 4.17 0.62 -22.21
CA MET A 166 3.26 1.58 -22.83
C MET A 166 1.90 0.93 -22.95
N GLY A 167 0.91 1.57 -22.35
CA GLY A 167 -0.50 1.21 -22.48
C GLY A 167 -1.20 2.13 -23.45
N GLU A 168 -2.00 1.56 -24.36
CA GLU A 168 -2.83 2.29 -25.34
C GLU A 168 -4.10 1.49 -25.60
N GLY A 169 -5.27 2.04 -25.26
CA GLY A 169 -6.54 1.34 -25.35
C GLY A 169 -6.54 0.02 -24.60
N LYS A 170 -6.67 -1.11 -25.30
CA LYS A 170 -6.61 -2.46 -24.71
C LYS A 170 -5.20 -3.07 -24.68
N ASP A 171 -4.23 -2.43 -25.31
CA ASP A 171 -2.88 -2.97 -25.47
C ASP A 171 -1.95 -2.46 -24.36
N LEU A 172 -1.07 -3.33 -23.90
CA LEU A 172 -0.06 -3.04 -22.90
C LEU A 172 1.23 -3.74 -23.30
N LYS A 173 2.21 -2.95 -23.75
CA LYS A 173 3.48 -3.46 -24.28
C LYS A 173 4.64 -3.11 -23.38
N VAL A 174 5.34 -4.12 -22.85
CA VAL A 174 6.60 -3.94 -22.13
C VAL A 174 7.67 -3.43 -23.08
N LEU A 175 8.37 -2.36 -22.70
CA LEU A 175 9.40 -1.69 -23.47
C LEU A 175 10.79 -1.97 -22.93
N LYS A 176 10.97 -1.94 -21.59
CA LYS A 176 12.26 -2.04 -20.90
C LYS A 176 12.11 -2.74 -19.57
N GLU A 177 13.17 -3.40 -19.12
CA GLU A 177 13.24 -4.07 -17.83
C GLU A 177 14.62 -3.94 -17.20
N ILE A 178 14.63 -3.91 -15.87
CA ILE A 178 15.80 -4.18 -15.04
C ILE A 178 15.53 -5.49 -14.34
N HIS A 179 16.51 -6.38 -14.35
CA HIS A 179 16.37 -7.72 -13.82
C HIS A 179 17.08 -7.92 -12.49
N PHE A 180 16.61 -8.90 -11.74
CA PHE A 180 17.29 -9.43 -10.58
C PHE A 180 18.76 -9.77 -10.92
N PRO A 181 19.73 -9.47 -10.03
CA PRO A 181 19.55 -9.07 -8.63
C PRO A 181 19.47 -7.54 -8.40
N HIS A 182 19.38 -6.74 -9.45
CA HIS A 182 19.35 -5.29 -9.37
C HIS A 182 17.91 -4.80 -9.14
N SER A 183 17.59 -4.35 -7.93
CA SER A 183 16.22 -3.98 -7.52
C SER A 183 16.23 -2.81 -6.55
N LEU A 184 15.41 -1.77 -6.81
CA LEU A 184 15.18 -0.70 -5.84
C LEU A 184 14.39 -1.19 -4.62
N GLY A 185 13.44 -2.11 -4.84
CA GLY A 185 12.68 -2.72 -3.75
C GLY A 185 13.59 -3.51 -2.81
N LEU A 186 14.45 -4.40 -3.35
CA LEU A 186 15.40 -5.16 -2.52
C LEU A 186 16.46 -4.26 -1.87
N LEU A 187 16.91 -3.19 -2.53
CA LEU A 187 17.77 -2.18 -1.91
C LEU A 187 17.05 -1.58 -0.69
N TYR A 188 15.83 -1.12 -0.85
CA TYR A 188 15.05 -0.52 0.24
C TYR A 188 14.79 -1.52 1.37
N SER A 189 14.47 -2.77 1.04
CA SER A 189 14.30 -3.87 2.00
C SER A 189 15.59 -4.23 2.74
N ALA A 190 16.76 -4.13 2.09
CA ALA A 190 18.05 -4.32 2.77
C ALA A 190 18.29 -3.25 3.86
N PHE A 191 17.94 -2.00 3.58
CA PHE A 191 18.00 -0.93 4.56
C PHE A 191 16.90 -1.02 5.62
N THR A 192 15.70 -1.52 5.26
CA THR A 192 14.63 -1.87 6.20
C THR A 192 15.14 -2.87 7.24
N TYR A 193 15.75 -3.95 6.78
CA TYR A 193 16.41 -4.95 7.63
C TYR A 193 17.52 -4.33 8.49
N TYR A 194 18.41 -3.53 7.89
CA TYR A 194 19.53 -2.90 8.60
C TYR A 194 19.06 -1.95 9.71
N CYS A 195 17.96 -1.23 9.49
CA CYS A 195 17.32 -0.39 10.52
C CYS A 195 16.50 -1.20 11.55
N GLY A 196 16.53 -2.53 11.51
CA GLY A 196 15.90 -3.43 12.49
C GLY A 196 14.39 -3.54 12.33
N PHE A 197 13.86 -3.33 11.12
CA PHE A 197 12.49 -3.57 10.76
C PHE A 197 12.35 -4.88 9.97
N GLU A 198 11.18 -5.48 10.05
CA GLU A 198 10.85 -6.68 9.29
C GLU A 198 10.68 -6.35 7.80
N VAL A 199 11.31 -7.13 6.93
CA VAL A 199 11.20 -7.00 5.47
C VAL A 199 9.81 -7.39 5.01
N ASN A 200 9.31 -6.78 3.95
CA ASN A 200 7.97 -6.88 3.38
C ASN A 200 6.84 -6.29 4.25
N SER A 201 7.16 -5.89 5.48
CA SER A 201 6.18 -5.27 6.36
C SER A 201 6.67 -3.98 7.05
N GLY A 202 7.96 -3.66 6.92
CA GLY A 202 8.61 -2.54 7.61
C GLY A 202 9.07 -1.39 6.71
N GLU A 203 8.95 -1.50 5.40
CA GLU A 203 9.40 -0.49 4.44
C GLU A 203 8.75 0.89 4.69
N TYR A 204 7.45 0.89 5.03
CA TYR A 204 6.76 2.13 5.40
C TYR A 204 7.24 2.72 6.75
N LYS A 205 7.80 1.88 7.65
CA LYS A 205 8.42 2.35 8.90
C LYS A 205 9.74 3.05 8.59
N LEU A 206 10.55 2.48 7.69
CA LEU A 206 11.79 3.10 7.22
C LEU A 206 11.50 4.45 6.55
N MET A 207 10.51 4.52 5.66
CA MET A 207 10.06 5.77 5.03
C MET A 207 9.62 6.82 6.08
N GLY A 208 8.89 6.40 7.12
CA GLY A 208 8.47 7.26 8.22
C GLY A 208 9.62 7.70 9.15
N LEU A 209 10.71 6.93 9.23
CA LEU A 209 11.90 7.24 10.03
C LEU A 209 12.83 8.24 9.31
N ALA A 210 12.89 8.21 8.00
CA ALA A 210 13.81 8.99 7.19
C ALA A 210 13.84 10.51 7.51
N PRO A 211 12.71 11.22 7.71
CA PRO A 211 12.70 12.65 8.01
C PRO A 211 13.32 13.05 9.37
N TYR A 212 13.57 12.09 10.26
CA TYR A 212 14.24 12.35 11.56
C TYR A 212 15.77 12.39 11.44
N GLY A 213 16.32 11.82 10.37
CA GLY A 213 17.75 11.80 10.08
C GLY A 213 18.19 12.90 9.11
N GLU A 214 19.49 12.90 8.84
CA GLU A 214 20.12 13.70 7.80
C GLU A 214 20.75 12.77 6.76
N PRO A 215 20.67 13.08 5.44
CA PRO A 215 21.13 12.18 4.37
C PRO A 215 22.66 12.18 4.21
N LYS A 216 23.40 11.91 5.28
CA LYS A 216 24.87 11.96 5.34
C LYS A 216 25.57 10.87 4.55
N TYR A 217 24.88 9.75 4.31
CA TYR A 217 25.47 8.56 3.67
C TYR A 217 25.10 8.42 2.19
N VAL A 218 24.47 9.43 1.58
CA VAL A 218 24.08 9.37 0.15
C VAL A 218 25.27 9.05 -0.73
N GLN A 219 26.40 9.76 -0.56
CA GLN A 219 27.59 9.55 -1.37
C GLN A 219 28.18 8.14 -1.14
N ALA A 220 28.23 7.68 0.12
CA ALA A 220 28.71 6.34 0.44
C ALA A 220 27.85 5.24 -0.20
N ILE A 221 26.54 5.44 -0.27
CA ILE A 221 25.61 4.52 -0.96
C ILE A 221 25.86 4.52 -2.47
N LEU A 222 26.00 5.70 -3.09
CA LEU A 222 26.23 5.84 -4.53
C LEU A 222 27.62 5.30 -4.96
N ASP A 223 28.63 5.46 -4.13
CA ASP A 223 30.00 5.01 -4.46
C ASP A 223 30.20 3.50 -4.26
N ASN A 224 29.39 2.86 -3.37
CA ASN A 224 29.64 1.47 -2.98
C ASN A 224 28.50 0.50 -3.27
N LEU A 225 27.24 0.93 -3.12
CA LEU A 225 26.09 0.01 -3.14
C LEU A 225 25.32 0.02 -4.46
N ILE A 226 25.22 1.19 -5.12
CA ILE A 226 24.42 1.37 -6.32
C ILE A 226 25.16 2.25 -7.35
N ASP A 227 25.43 1.68 -8.50
CA ASP A 227 25.88 2.43 -9.68
C ASP A 227 24.66 2.99 -10.40
N LEU A 228 24.29 4.23 -10.10
CA LEU A 228 23.11 4.92 -10.62
C LEU A 228 23.48 5.80 -11.82
N LYS A 229 22.96 5.47 -13.00
CA LYS A 229 23.21 6.17 -14.24
C LYS A 229 22.36 7.45 -14.40
N PRO A 230 22.72 8.37 -15.30
CA PRO A 230 21.95 9.60 -15.54
C PRO A 230 20.51 9.35 -16.01
N ASP A 231 20.24 8.24 -16.70
CA ASP A 231 18.92 7.84 -17.18
C ASP A 231 18.08 7.12 -16.11
N GLY A 232 18.63 6.93 -14.92
CA GLY A 232 17.98 6.24 -13.81
C GLY A 232 18.16 4.72 -13.83
N THR A 233 18.77 4.13 -14.86
CA THR A 233 19.18 2.73 -14.81
C THR A 233 20.27 2.53 -13.75
N PHE A 234 20.31 1.34 -13.14
CA PHE A 234 21.23 1.11 -12.04
C PHE A 234 21.70 -0.33 -11.94
N ARG A 235 22.80 -0.52 -11.23
CA ARG A 235 23.29 -1.83 -10.80
C ARG A 235 23.66 -1.80 -9.32
N LEU A 236 23.28 -2.83 -8.59
CA LEU A 236 23.66 -3.02 -7.18
C LEU A 236 24.95 -3.84 -7.10
N ASP A 237 25.87 -3.44 -6.22
CA ASP A 237 27.08 -4.21 -5.95
C ASP A 237 26.77 -5.36 -4.99
N GLN A 238 26.65 -6.56 -5.53
CA GLN A 238 26.27 -7.77 -4.80
C GLN A 238 27.30 -8.21 -3.75
N ARG A 239 28.46 -7.55 -3.64
CA ARG A 239 29.45 -7.82 -2.58
C ARG A 239 28.97 -7.39 -1.18
N PHE A 240 27.98 -6.49 -1.10
CA PHE A 240 27.45 -5.94 0.14
C PHE A 240 26.12 -6.59 0.58
N PHE A 241 25.48 -7.37 -0.27
CA PHE A 241 24.17 -7.96 -0.03
C PHE A 241 24.24 -9.49 0.05
N ASP A 242 23.34 -10.07 0.86
CA ASP A 242 23.24 -11.52 1.02
C ASP A 242 21.89 -12.10 0.54
N TYR A 243 20.96 -11.26 0.07
CA TYR A 243 19.60 -11.69 -0.28
C TYR A 243 19.53 -12.68 -1.47
N CYS A 244 20.56 -12.76 -2.31
CA CYS A 244 20.56 -13.70 -3.43
C CYS A 244 20.59 -15.17 -3.00
N THR A 245 21.40 -15.49 -1.99
CA THR A 245 21.66 -16.87 -1.56
C THR A 245 21.82 -17.03 -0.05
N GLY A 246 21.78 -15.93 0.69
CA GLY A 246 21.90 -15.91 2.15
C GLY A 246 20.55 -16.00 2.86
N LEU A 247 20.62 -15.93 4.20
CA LEU A 247 19.48 -15.88 5.10
C LEU A 247 19.29 -14.48 5.69
N ARG A 248 20.06 -13.50 5.21
CA ARG A 248 20.05 -12.09 5.62
C ARG A 248 19.99 -11.20 4.39
N MET A 249 19.60 -9.95 4.59
CA MET A 249 19.58 -8.97 3.49
C MET A 249 20.97 -8.38 3.25
N THR A 250 21.75 -8.14 4.31
CA THR A 250 23.06 -7.49 4.30
C THR A 250 24.15 -8.37 4.93
N ASN A 251 25.40 -8.01 4.73
CA ASN A 251 26.55 -8.71 5.30
C ASN A 251 27.52 -7.75 6.01
N SER A 252 28.64 -8.30 6.54
CA SER A 252 29.63 -7.54 7.31
C SER A 252 30.31 -6.39 6.53
N ARG A 253 30.33 -6.43 5.18
CA ARG A 253 30.84 -5.31 4.40
C ARG A 253 29.87 -4.13 4.41
N PHE A 254 28.58 -4.41 4.39
CA PHE A 254 27.54 -3.41 4.56
C PHE A 254 27.63 -2.78 5.96
N ASP A 255 27.82 -3.62 7.00
CA ASP A 255 27.97 -3.15 8.37
C ASP A 255 29.21 -2.24 8.51
N ALA A 256 30.32 -2.62 7.90
CA ALA A 256 31.55 -1.82 7.91
C ALA A 256 31.41 -0.47 7.19
N LEU A 257 30.59 -0.39 6.14
CA LEU A 257 30.34 0.85 5.39
C LEU A 257 29.69 1.92 6.27
N PHE A 258 28.79 1.53 7.17
CA PHE A 258 28.08 2.44 8.07
C PHE A 258 28.66 2.47 9.49
N GLY A 259 29.61 1.60 9.80
CA GLY A 259 30.33 1.57 11.08
C GLY A 259 29.57 0.91 12.24
N ALA A 260 28.48 0.18 11.97
CA ALA A 260 27.69 -0.52 12.97
C ALA A 260 26.98 -1.76 12.36
N PRO A 261 26.62 -2.78 13.18
CA PRO A 261 25.80 -3.89 12.75
C PRO A 261 24.32 -3.45 12.53
N PRO A 262 23.48 -4.30 11.92
CA PRO A 262 22.04 -4.05 11.88
C PRO A 262 21.47 -3.80 13.28
N ARG A 263 20.54 -2.83 13.39
CA ARG A 263 19.85 -2.52 14.65
C ARG A 263 19.05 -3.75 15.11
N ALA A 264 19.20 -4.11 16.38
CA ALA A 264 18.35 -5.15 16.96
C ALA A 264 16.88 -4.68 16.98
N PRO A 265 15.92 -5.53 16.61
CA PRO A 265 14.49 -5.19 16.74
C PRO A 265 14.17 -4.63 18.12
N GLU A 266 13.23 -3.68 18.19
CA GLU A 266 12.76 -3.02 19.42
C GLU A 266 13.84 -2.23 20.24
N SER A 267 15.12 -2.21 19.81
CA SER A 267 16.12 -1.37 20.46
C SER A 267 15.87 0.13 20.17
N PRO A 268 16.33 1.05 21.03
CA PRO A 268 16.19 2.48 20.77
C PRO A 268 16.84 2.92 19.45
N PHE A 269 16.24 3.93 18.81
CA PHE A 269 16.82 4.53 17.62
C PHE A 269 17.94 5.49 18.02
N VAL A 270 19.11 5.28 17.44
CA VAL A 270 20.24 6.23 17.52
C VAL A 270 20.37 7.00 16.20
N PRO A 271 21.02 8.18 16.17
CA PRO A 271 21.12 9.02 14.99
C PRO A 271 21.57 8.29 13.72
N LEU A 272 22.51 7.33 13.84
CA LEU A 272 23.01 6.54 12.72
C LEU A 272 21.89 5.93 11.86
N TYR A 273 20.92 5.22 12.48
CA TYR A 273 19.89 4.52 11.71
C TYR A 273 18.86 5.48 11.12
N MET A 274 18.65 6.65 11.75
CA MET A 274 17.84 7.73 11.17
C MET A 274 18.54 8.35 9.95
N ASP A 275 19.85 8.62 10.05
CA ASP A 275 20.66 9.19 8.96
C ASP A 275 20.79 8.20 7.78
N VAL A 276 20.92 6.90 8.07
CA VAL A 276 20.92 5.83 7.06
C VAL A 276 19.57 5.74 6.37
N ALA A 277 18.46 5.81 7.12
CA ALA A 277 17.10 5.82 6.55
C ALA A 277 16.87 7.05 5.65
N ALA A 278 17.29 8.25 6.10
CA ALA A 278 17.24 9.47 5.30
C ALA A 278 18.06 9.35 4.00
N SER A 279 19.21 8.70 4.09
CA SER A 279 20.15 8.57 2.97
C SER A 279 19.63 7.63 1.89
N VAL A 280 19.11 6.44 2.25
CA VAL A 280 18.54 5.51 1.26
C VAL A 280 17.26 6.08 0.65
N GLN A 281 16.43 6.78 1.43
CA GLN A 281 15.25 7.45 0.91
C GLN A 281 15.64 8.47 -0.18
N ALA A 282 16.65 9.30 0.06
CA ALA A 282 17.15 10.26 -0.91
C ALA A 282 17.71 9.60 -2.17
N VAL A 283 18.42 8.47 -2.04
CA VAL A 283 18.96 7.72 -3.20
C VAL A 283 17.85 7.10 -4.04
N VAL A 284 16.83 6.50 -3.41
CA VAL A 284 15.68 5.93 -4.13
C VAL A 284 14.88 7.01 -4.85
N GLU A 285 14.65 8.14 -4.20
CA GLU A 285 13.99 9.31 -4.81
C GLU A 285 14.75 9.81 -6.05
N GLU A 286 16.07 9.95 -5.96
CA GLU A 286 16.91 10.36 -7.09
C GLU A 286 16.87 9.33 -8.23
N ALA A 287 16.93 8.03 -7.92
CA ALA A 287 16.83 6.97 -8.93
C ALA A 287 15.49 7.03 -9.68
N VAL A 288 14.40 7.14 -8.94
CA VAL A 288 13.05 7.23 -9.52
C VAL A 288 12.87 8.51 -10.34
N LEU A 289 13.38 9.66 -9.85
CA LEU A 289 13.31 10.92 -10.60
C LEU A 289 14.12 10.87 -11.89
N ARG A 290 15.33 10.29 -11.88
CA ARG A 290 16.11 10.11 -13.12
C ARG A 290 15.37 9.22 -14.12
N MET A 291 14.83 8.08 -13.66
CA MET A 291 14.04 7.19 -14.53
C MET A 291 12.85 7.92 -15.14
N THR A 292 12.03 8.59 -14.33
CA THR A 292 10.83 9.26 -14.81
C THR A 292 11.14 10.41 -15.77
N ARG A 293 12.19 11.19 -15.51
CA ARG A 293 12.67 12.25 -16.41
C ARG A 293 13.15 11.70 -17.76
N SER A 294 13.97 10.65 -17.73
CA SER A 294 14.48 10.00 -18.94
C SER A 294 13.36 9.40 -19.77
N LEU A 295 12.45 8.67 -19.12
CA LEU A 295 11.30 8.05 -19.77
C LEU A 295 10.33 9.07 -20.37
N ALA A 296 10.05 10.17 -19.67
CA ALA A 296 9.24 11.26 -20.21
C ALA A 296 9.88 11.90 -21.45
N ALA A 297 11.20 12.13 -21.41
CA ALA A 297 11.93 12.70 -22.55
C ALA A 297 11.98 11.76 -23.77
N GLU A 298 12.12 10.45 -23.53
CA GLU A 298 12.21 9.44 -24.58
C GLU A 298 10.85 9.14 -25.24
N THR A 299 9.79 9.03 -24.43
CA THR A 299 8.49 8.57 -24.94
C THR A 299 7.53 9.72 -25.29
N GLY A 300 7.74 10.91 -24.73
CA GLY A 300 6.80 12.02 -24.83
C GLY A 300 5.46 11.77 -24.13
N ALA A 301 5.36 10.71 -23.31
CA ALA A 301 4.14 10.35 -22.61
C ALA A 301 3.71 11.46 -21.64
N ARG A 302 2.41 11.77 -21.62
CA ARG A 302 1.83 12.78 -20.73
C ARG A 302 1.30 12.20 -19.43
N ASN A 303 0.92 10.92 -19.45
CA ASN A 303 0.31 10.21 -18.35
C ASN A 303 1.27 9.13 -17.82
N LEU A 304 1.37 9.01 -16.51
CA LEU A 304 2.17 8.01 -15.83
C LEU A 304 1.28 7.18 -14.90
N CYS A 305 1.33 5.86 -15.04
CA CYS A 305 0.79 4.90 -14.07
C CYS A 305 1.92 4.28 -13.27
N LEU A 306 1.71 4.05 -11.95
CA LEU A 306 2.70 3.42 -11.06
C LEU A 306 2.11 2.17 -10.40
N ALA A 307 2.90 1.09 -10.36
CA ALA A 307 2.59 -0.17 -9.69
C ALA A 307 3.87 -0.82 -9.11
N GLY A 308 3.69 -1.95 -8.41
CA GLY A 308 4.74 -2.63 -7.65
C GLY A 308 4.90 -2.05 -6.25
N GLY A 309 5.53 -2.80 -5.34
CA GLY A 309 5.66 -2.43 -3.92
C GLY A 309 6.33 -1.07 -3.70
N VAL A 310 7.30 -0.67 -4.56
CA VAL A 310 7.98 0.64 -4.46
C VAL A 310 7.03 1.81 -4.78
N ALA A 311 5.95 1.60 -5.55
CA ALA A 311 4.93 2.62 -5.80
C ALA A 311 4.13 3.01 -4.54
N LEU A 312 4.26 2.26 -3.44
CA LEU A 312 3.75 2.66 -2.12
C LEU A 312 4.62 3.71 -1.41
N ASN A 313 5.81 4.04 -1.98
CA ASN A 313 6.64 5.14 -1.48
C ASN A 313 6.03 6.50 -1.87
N CYS A 314 5.07 6.93 -1.07
CA CYS A 314 4.31 8.17 -1.31
C CYS A 314 5.18 9.44 -1.29
N VAL A 315 6.36 9.41 -0.68
CA VAL A 315 7.33 10.52 -0.67
C VAL A 315 7.95 10.66 -2.06
N ALA A 316 8.43 9.56 -2.65
CA ALA A 316 8.95 9.54 -4.02
C ALA A 316 7.85 9.95 -5.02
N ASN A 317 6.63 9.43 -4.86
CA ASN A 317 5.48 9.78 -5.72
C ASN A 317 5.18 11.29 -5.70
N GLY A 318 5.20 11.91 -4.51
CA GLY A 318 5.01 13.36 -4.38
C GLY A 318 6.13 14.16 -5.07
N LYS A 319 7.36 13.63 -5.09
CA LYS A 319 8.48 14.26 -5.82
C LYS A 319 8.32 14.13 -7.34
N ILE A 320 7.90 12.96 -7.86
CA ILE A 320 7.58 12.78 -9.29
C ILE A 320 6.53 13.81 -9.72
N LEU A 321 5.49 13.98 -8.90
CA LEU A 321 4.43 14.93 -9.18
C LEU A 321 4.97 16.36 -9.28
N ARG A 322 5.74 16.82 -8.30
CA ARG A 322 6.33 18.18 -8.28
C ARG A 322 7.40 18.39 -9.35
N ASP A 323 8.06 17.33 -9.83
CA ASP A 323 9.02 17.42 -10.95
C ASP A 323 8.32 17.81 -12.27
N GLY A 324 7.02 17.56 -12.40
CA GLY A 324 6.16 18.07 -13.45
C GLY A 324 6.44 17.54 -14.86
N ARG A 325 7.18 16.44 -15.01
CA ARG A 325 7.48 15.84 -16.32
C ARG A 325 6.27 15.17 -16.95
N PHE A 326 5.41 14.60 -16.11
CA PHE A 326 4.12 14.04 -16.52
C PHE A 326 3.00 15.00 -16.14
N ARG A 327 2.05 15.17 -17.06
CA ARG A 327 0.87 16.00 -16.79
C ARG A 327 -0.03 15.36 -15.73
N ASN A 328 -0.21 14.04 -15.81
CA ASN A 328 -1.05 13.29 -14.91
C ASN A 328 -0.30 12.08 -14.38
N ILE A 329 -0.56 11.74 -13.11
CA ILE A 329 -0.02 10.55 -12.45
C ILE A 329 -1.18 9.81 -11.80
N TRP A 330 -1.25 8.51 -12.02
CA TRP A 330 -2.18 7.62 -11.36
C TRP A 330 -1.42 6.46 -10.71
N ILE A 331 -1.74 6.14 -9.46
CA ILE A 331 -1.02 5.14 -8.68
C ILE A 331 -2.03 4.10 -8.23
N GLN A 332 -1.75 2.82 -8.51
CA GLN A 332 -2.61 1.72 -8.07
C GLN A 332 -2.74 1.73 -6.53
N PRO A 333 -3.95 1.87 -5.94
CA PRO A 333 -4.12 1.87 -4.49
C PRO A 333 -3.63 0.59 -3.81
N ALA A 334 -3.77 -0.56 -4.46
CA ALA A 334 -3.21 -1.85 -4.04
C ALA A 334 -1.94 -2.17 -4.86
N ALA A 335 -0.94 -1.26 -4.87
CA ALA A 335 0.22 -1.37 -5.76
C ALA A 335 1.12 -2.58 -5.52
N GLY A 336 1.10 -3.20 -4.33
CA GLY A 336 1.82 -4.45 -4.01
C GLY A 336 1.16 -5.68 -4.63
N ASP A 337 1.60 -6.87 -4.20
CA ASP A 337 1.20 -8.18 -4.77
C ASP A 337 -0.31 -8.46 -4.72
N ALA A 338 -1.03 -7.90 -3.76
CA ALA A 338 -2.49 -7.98 -3.72
C ALA A 338 -3.14 -7.43 -5.00
N GLY A 339 -2.64 -6.32 -5.53
CA GLY A 339 -3.10 -5.77 -6.81
C GLY A 339 -2.74 -6.63 -8.02
N GLY A 340 -1.76 -7.52 -7.87
CA GLY A 340 -1.42 -8.53 -8.88
C GLY A 340 -2.60 -9.44 -9.22
N ALA A 341 -3.48 -9.75 -8.24
CA ALA A 341 -4.71 -10.49 -8.49
C ALA A 341 -5.64 -9.73 -9.45
N LEU A 342 -5.88 -8.45 -9.19
CA LEU A 342 -6.68 -7.59 -10.07
C LEU A 342 -6.03 -7.46 -11.46
N GLY A 343 -4.72 -7.23 -11.48
CA GLY A 343 -3.98 -7.10 -12.75
C GLY A 343 -3.98 -8.37 -13.58
N ALA A 344 -3.87 -9.55 -12.96
CA ALA A 344 -3.99 -10.83 -13.63
C ALA A 344 -5.38 -11.00 -14.29
N ALA A 345 -6.45 -10.65 -13.56
CA ALA A 345 -7.81 -10.70 -14.12
C ALA A 345 -7.96 -9.75 -15.32
N LEU A 346 -7.47 -8.52 -15.20
CA LEU A 346 -7.54 -7.52 -16.28
C LEU A 346 -6.66 -7.91 -17.48
N ALA A 347 -5.46 -8.48 -17.25
CA ALA A 347 -4.62 -9.02 -18.31
C ALA A 347 -5.29 -10.19 -19.03
N GLY A 348 -5.96 -11.09 -18.30
CA GLY A 348 -6.78 -12.15 -18.88
C GLY A 348 -7.87 -11.61 -19.79
N TYR A 349 -8.61 -10.62 -19.33
CA TYR A 349 -9.72 -10.04 -20.08
C TYR A 349 -9.26 -9.22 -21.30
N HIS A 350 -8.34 -8.29 -21.11
CA HIS A 350 -7.95 -7.35 -22.19
C HIS A 350 -6.88 -7.92 -23.13
N LEU A 351 -5.81 -8.53 -22.57
CA LEU A 351 -4.65 -8.96 -23.36
C LEU A 351 -4.81 -10.35 -23.90
N GLN A 352 -5.31 -11.33 -23.10
CA GLN A 352 -5.42 -12.71 -23.54
C GLN A 352 -6.72 -12.96 -24.31
N ALA A 353 -7.87 -12.47 -23.81
CA ALA A 353 -9.14 -12.61 -24.49
C ALA A 353 -9.40 -11.51 -25.54
N GLY A 354 -8.62 -10.43 -25.56
CA GLY A 354 -8.65 -9.40 -26.59
C GLY A 354 -9.82 -8.42 -26.51
N HIS A 355 -10.54 -8.38 -25.37
CA HIS A 355 -11.68 -7.49 -25.20
C HIS A 355 -11.29 -6.02 -25.12
N PRO A 356 -12.11 -5.11 -25.68
CA PRO A 356 -11.84 -3.68 -25.66
C PRO A 356 -11.89 -3.13 -24.23
N ARG A 357 -11.13 -2.08 -23.99
CA ARG A 357 -11.18 -1.29 -22.76
C ARG A 357 -12.17 -0.13 -22.92
N VAL A 358 -12.93 0.15 -21.88
CA VAL A 358 -13.78 1.32 -21.78
C VAL A 358 -13.22 2.21 -20.69
N THR A 359 -12.77 3.41 -21.08
CA THR A 359 -12.33 4.46 -20.15
C THR A 359 -13.48 5.41 -19.86
N HIS A 360 -13.56 5.89 -18.63
CA HIS A 360 -14.52 6.90 -18.23
C HIS A 360 -13.77 8.19 -17.90
N THR A 361 -14.04 9.24 -18.66
CA THR A 361 -13.39 10.55 -18.44
C THR A 361 -13.66 11.05 -17.02
N GLY A 362 -12.59 11.26 -16.25
CA GLY A 362 -12.65 11.81 -14.91
C GLY A 362 -12.94 10.84 -13.77
N ALA A 363 -13.15 9.53 -14.08
CA ALA A 363 -13.31 8.49 -13.07
C ALA A 363 -12.37 7.32 -13.34
N ASP A 364 -11.87 6.67 -12.30
CA ASP A 364 -11.08 5.45 -12.44
C ASP A 364 -11.90 4.18 -12.13
N GLY A 365 -11.37 3.03 -12.56
CA GLY A 365 -12.03 1.74 -12.39
C GLY A 365 -11.94 1.18 -10.97
N MET A 366 -11.17 1.81 -10.06
CA MET A 366 -11.04 1.36 -8.67
C MET A 366 -12.20 1.83 -7.78
N ARG A 367 -12.98 2.83 -8.22
CA ARG A 367 -14.18 3.29 -7.52
C ARG A 367 -13.93 3.64 -6.04
N GLY A 368 -12.87 4.40 -5.76
CA GLY A 368 -12.46 4.75 -4.41
C GLY A 368 -11.77 3.61 -3.65
N ALA A 369 -11.45 2.50 -4.32
CA ALA A 369 -10.92 1.25 -3.76
C ALA A 369 -11.91 0.48 -2.87
N TYR A 370 -13.19 0.84 -2.79
CA TYR A 370 -14.22 0.18 -1.97
C TYR A 370 -14.73 -1.10 -2.66
N LEU A 371 -13.87 -2.12 -2.72
CA LEU A 371 -14.10 -3.37 -3.45
C LEU A 371 -14.25 -4.59 -2.54
N GLY A 372 -13.92 -4.45 -1.25
CA GLY A 372 -14.01 -5.50 -0.25
C GLY A 372 -15.39 -5.61 0.42
N PRO A 373 -15.52 -6.45 1.48
CA PRO A 373 -16.79 -6.75 2.13
C PRO A 373 -17.52 -5.54 2.70
N GLY A 374 -18.83 -5.53 2.52
CA GLY A 374 -19.78 -4.62 3.17
C GLY A 374 -20.80 -5.39 3.99
N TYR A 375 -21.53 -4.69 4.86
CA TYR A 375 -22.55 -5.29 5.72
C TYR A 375 -23.80 -4.41 5.74
N GLU A 376 -24.97 -5.03 5.60
CA GLU A 376 -26.26 -4.37 5.71
C GLU A 376 -26.57 -4.04 7.17
N GLN A 377 -27.37 -3.00 7.43
CA GLN A 377 -27.67 -2.50 8.77
C GLN A 377 -28.22 -3.57 9.70
N ASP A 378 -29.21 -4.35 9.24
CA ASP A 378 -29.84 -5.42 10.04
C ASP A 378 -28.82 -6.50 10.46
N SER A 379 -27.88 -6.83 9.55
CA SER A 379 -26.78 -7.75 9.84
C SER A 379 -25.81 -7.19 10.88
N ILE A 380 -25.47 -5.90 10.79
CA ILE A 380 -24.62 -5.22 11.79
C ILE A 380 -25.26 -5.28 13.16
N GLU A 381 -26.54 -4.90 13.28
CA GLU A 381 -27.27 -4.90 14.55
C GLU A 381 -27.39 -6.30 15.17
N SER A 382 -27.71 -7.32 14.34
CA SER A 382 -27.76 -8.70 14.81
C SER A 382 -26.44 -9.16 15.40
N ARG A 383 -25.34 -8.95 14.66
CA ARG A 383 -23.98 -9.34 15.08
C ARG A 383 -23.54 -8.61 16.35
N LEU A 384 -23.84 -7.32 16.49
CA LEU A 384 -23.54 -6.56 17.71
C LEU A 384 -24.34 -7.06 18.91
N ARG A 385 -25.64 -7.41 18.75
CA ARG A 385 -26.46 -8.01 19.81
C ARG A 385 -25.91 -9.37 20.24
N ASP A 386 -25.48 -10.20 19.28
CA ASP A 386 -24.89 -11.53 19.55
C ASP A 386 -23.59 -11.42 20.37
N LEU A 387 -22.86 -10.30 20.21
CA LEU A 387 -21.67 -9.98 21.02
C LEU A 387 -21.99 -9.37 22.38
N GLY A 388 -23.29 -9.10 22.70
CA GLY A 388 -23.69 -8.41 23.91
C GLY A 388 -23.28 -6.94 23.95
N ALA A 389 -23.07 -6.32 22.77
CA ALA A 389 -22.71 -4.91 22.70
C ALA A 389 -23.89 -4.01 23.07
N ASP A 390 -23.63 -2.97 23.88
CA ASP A 390 -24.58 -1.89 24.11
C ASP A 390 -24.39 -0.81 23.04
N PHE A 391 -25.47 -0.50 22.31
CA PHE A 391 -25.44 0.46 21.19
C PHE A 391 -26.77 1.14 20.98
N GLU A 392 -26.72 2.36 20.50
CA GLU A 392 -27.87 3.12 20.02
C GLU A 392 -27.89 3.15 18.49
N VAL A 393 -29.07 2.89 17.89
CA VAL A 393 -29.24 3.08 16.42
C VAL A 393 -29.73 4.50 16.19
N MET A 394 -28.94 5.27 15.46
CA MET A 394 -29.20 6.68 15.18
C MET A 394 -29.62 6.92 13.72
N GLU A 395 -30.45 7.93 13.51
CA GLU A 395 -30.73 8.43 12.17
C GLU A 395 -29.43 9.05 11.59
N GLU A 396 -29.20 8.88 10.28
CA GLU A 396 -27.93 9.21 9.63
C GLU A 396 -27.44 10.66 9.89
N ARG A 397 -28.35 11.65 9.81
CA ARG A 397 -27.98 13.05 10.05
C ARG A 397 -27.58 13.31 11.50
N VAL A 398 -28.25 12.63 12.45
CA VAL A 398 -27.94 12.70 13.88
C VAL A 398 -26.59 12.05 14.14
N LEU A 399 -26.35 10.88 13.55
CA LEU A 399 -25.08 10.14 13.67
C LEU A 399 -23.89 10.97 13.15
N ILE A 400 -24.02 11.59 11.97
CA ILE A 400 -22.98 12.45 11.38
C ILE A 400 -22.71 13.64 12.31
N ALA A 401 -23.75 14.30 12.80
CA ALA A 401 -23.62 15.43 13.72
C ALA A 401 -22.93 15.01 15.03
N ALA A 402 -23.36 13.90 15.67
CA ALA A 402 -22.75 13.36 16.89
C ALA A 402 -21.28 12.97 16.67
N THR A 403 -20.96 12.36 15.51
CA THR A 403 -19.59 12.01 15.15
C THR A 403 -18.70 13.25 15.04
N ALA A 404 -19.17 14.29 14.36
CA ALA A 404 -18.44 15.54 14.22
C ALA A 404 -18.27 16.26 15.57
N ASP A 405 -19.29 16.24 16.46
CA ASP A 405 -19.22 16.80 17.82
C ASP A 405 -18.18 16.04 18.68
N ALA A 406 -18.18 14.71 18.62
CA ALA A 406 -17.20 13.88 19.31
C ALA A 406 -15.76 14.18 18.86
N LEU A 407 -15.53 14.25 17.54
CA LEU A 407 -14.24 14.60 16.97
C LEU A 407 -13.80 16.03 17.38
N ALA A 408 -14.70 17.02 17.31
CA ALA A 408 -14.42 18.39 17.71
C ALA A 408 -14.12 18.53 19.22
N ALA A 409 -14.67 17.63 20.04
CA ALA A 409 -14.35 17.50 21.46
C ALA A 409 -13.02 16.75 21.75
N GLY A 410 -12.26 16.38 20.69
CA GLY A 410 -10.97 15.67 20.80
C GLY A 410 -11.10 14.17 21.07
N LYS A 411 -12.28 13.58 20.88
CA LYS A 411 -12.50 12.13 21.00
C LYS A 411 -11.93 11.40 19.77
N VAL A 412 -11.53 10.14 19.96
CA VAL A 412 -11.08 9.25 18.90
C VAL A 412 -12.23 8.32 18.53
N VAL A 413 -12.55 8.28 17.24
CA VAL A 413 -13.70 7.55 16.70
C VAL A 413 -13.24 6.40 15.80
N GLY A 414 -13.64 5.15 16.14
CA GLY A 414 -13.62 4.02 15.22
C GLY A 414 -14.75 4.18 14.20
N TRP A 415 -14.43 4.14 12.92
CA TRP A 415 -15.37 4.39 11.83
C TRP A 415 -15.41 3.20 10.87
N PHE A 416 -16.56 2.51 10.83
CA PHE A 416 -16.78 1.30 10.03
C PHE A 416 -18.02 1.48 9.16
N GLN A 417 -17.84 1.68 7.85
CA GLN A 417 -18.91 2.06 6.94
C GLN A 417 -18.77 1.41 5.56
N GLY A 418 -19.89 0.99 4.97
CA GLY A 418 -19.95 0.51 3.59
C GLY A 418 -18.98 -0.63 3.26
N ARG A 419 -18.58 -0.71 2.00
CA ARG A 419 -17.60 -1.71 1.52
C ARG A 419 -16.18 -1.34 1.95
N MET A 420 -15.41 -2.35 2.32
CA MET A 420 -14.02 -2.23 2.74
C MET A 420 -13.10 -1.83 1.58
N GLU A 421 -12.03 -1.12 1.89
CA GLU A 421 -10.98 -0.76 0.93
C GLU A 421 -10.17 -1.99 0.52
N PHE A 422 -9.85 -2.09 -0.79
CA PHE A 422 -8.86 -3.02 -1.33
C PHE A 422 -7.50 -2.33 -1.43
N GLY A 423 -6.53 -2.81 -0.65
CA GLY A 423 -5.20 -2.23 -0.52
C GLY A 423 -4.80 -1.92 0.92
N PRO A 424 -3.58 -1.35 1.13
CA PRO A 424 -2.99 -1.20 2.45
C PRO A 424 -3.47 0.06 3.21
N ARG A 425 -4.31 0.90 2.60
CA ARG A 425 -4.74 2.19 3.18
C ARG A 425 -6.21 2.15 3.59
N ALA A 426 -6.51 2.71 4.76
CA ALA A 426 -7.87 3.04 5.13
C ALA A 426 -8.24 4.41 4.53
N LEU A 427 -9.35 4.46 3.83
CA LEU A 427 -9.80 5.62 3.03
C LEU A 427 -11.18 6.12 3.48
N GLY A 428 -11.61 5.78 4.69
CA GLY A 428 -12.89 6.23 5.26
C GLY A 428 -13.97 5.15 5.31
N ALA A 429 -13.63 3.86 5.05
CA ALA A 429 -14.54 2.73 5.28
C ALA A 429 -14.15 1.92 6.53
N ARG A 430 -12.86 1.72 6.78
CA ARG A 430 -12.31 1.01 7.95
C ARG A 430 -11.24 1.87 8.59
N SER A 431 -11.65 2.97 9.21
CA SER A 431 -10.79 4.06 9.68
C SER A 431 -10.89 4.30 11.17
N ILE A 432 -9.82 4.82 11.77
CA ILE A 432 -9.84 5.51 13.05
C ILE A 432 -9.63 6.99 12.76
N LEU A 433 -10.55 7.82 13.26
CA LEU A 433 -10.62 9.26 13.02
C LEU A 433 -10.24 10.03 14.29
N GLY A 434 -9.66 11.22 14.11
CA GLY A 434 -9.32 12.14 15.20
C GLY A 434 -9.21 13.58 14.75
N ASP A 435 -9.16 14.50 15.72
CA ASP A 435 -8.97 15.93 15.46
C ASP A 435 -7.49 16.23 15.15
N PRO A 436 -7.16 16.72 13.94
CA PRO A 436 -5.79 17.01 13.56
C PRO A 436 -5.20 18.25 14.27
N ARG A 437 -6.02 19.11 14.86
CA ARG A 437 -5.64 20.34 15.53
C ARG A 437 -5.05 20.09 16.93
N ALA A 438 -5.40 18.97 17.56
CA ALA A 438 -4.95 18.62 18.91
C ALA A 438 -3.47 18.18 18.89
N PRO A 439 -2.56 18.89 19.59
CA PRO A 439 -1.12 18.61 19.53
C PRO A 439 -0.71 17.24 20.09
N ASP A 440 -1.48 16.70 21.00
CA ASP A 440 -1.23 15.40 21.65
C ASP A 440 -1.91 14.22 20.91
N MET A 441 -2.79 14.48 19.95
CA MET A 441 -3.56 13.45 19.23
C MET A 441 -2.66 12.40 18.60
N GLN A 442 -1.56 12.80 17.95
CA GLN A 442 -0.60 11.87 17.35
C GLN A 442 -0.02 10.90 18.39
N ARG A 443 0.41 11.44 19.55
CA ARG A 443 0.97 10.63 20.64
C ARG A 443 -0.08 9.70 21.22
N ARG A 444 -1.27 10.22 21.52
CA ARG A 444 -2.39 9.45 22.09
C ARG A 444 -2.74 8.29 21.19
N MET A 445 -2.99 8.53 19.89
CA MET A 445 -3.37 7.48 18.95
C MET A 445 -2.25 6.45 18.74
N ASN A 446 -0.96 6.84 18.68
CA ASN A 446 0.12 5.89 18.53
C ASN A 446 0.31 4.99 19.75
N LEU A 447 0.31 5.55 20.95
CA LEU A 447 0.65 4.82 22.17
C LEU A 447 -0.54 4.05 22.75
N LYS A 448 -1.75 4.66 22.76
CA LYS A 448 -2.91 4.14 23.47
C LYS A 448 -3.87 3.32 22.62
N ILE A 449 -3.86 3.53 21.31
CA ILE A 449 -4.75 2.84 20.38
C ILE A 449 -4.00 1.91 19.46
N LYS A 450 -2.96 2.41 18.80
CA LYS A 450 -2.18 1.63 17.81
C LYS A 450 -1.10 0.76 18.46
N ASN A 451 -0.74 0.96 19.72
CA ASN A 451 0.34 0.27 20.43
C ASN A 451 1.64 0.19 19.60
N ARG A 452 2.08 1.32 19.04
CA ARG A 452 3.21 1.37 18.11
C ARG A 452 4.13 2.56 18.38
N GLU A 453 5.23 2.61 17.62
CA GLU A 453 6.27 3.62 17.73
C GLU A 453 5.69 5.04 17.55
N SER A 454 6.04 5.98 18.46
CA SER A 454 5.51 7.35 18.48
C SER A 454 5.91 8.20 17.29
N PHE A 455 7.01 7.86 16.60
CA PHE A 455 7.50 8.61 15.44
C PHE A 455 6.65 8.47 14.18
N ARG A 456 5.76 7.48 14.14
CA ARG A 456 4.95 7.19 12.95
C ARG A 456 3.91 8.30 12.72
N PRO A 457 3.89 8.90 11.50
CA PRO A 457 2.93 9.94 11.18
C PRO A 457 1.54 9.36 10.95
N PHE A 458 0.52 10.22 11.11
CA PHE A 458 -0.83 9.97 10.62
C PHE A 458 -1.08 10.76 9.34
N ALA A 459 -2.06 10.30 8.55
CA ALA A 459 -2.45 10.91 7.31
C ALA A 459 -3.68 11.82 7.53
N PRO A 460 -3.74 13.00 6.87
CA PRO A 460 -4.96 13.78 6.78
C PRO A 460 -5.89 13.21 5.70
N ALA A 461 -7.20 13.24 5.98
CA ALA A 461 -8.25 13.28 4.98
C ALA A 461 -8.80 14.70 4.92
N VAL A 462 -8.98 15.25 3.72
CA VAL A 462 -9.40 16.63 3.48
C VAL A 462 -10.48 16.67 2.40
N LEU A 463 -11.44 17.62 2.49
CA LEU A 463 -12.38 17.89 1.42
C LEU A 463 -11.60 18.26 0.14
N ALA A 464 -11.90 17.60 -1.00
CA ALA A 464 -11.09 17.71 -2.22
C ALA A 464 -10.95 19.17 -2.70
N GLU A 465 -12.03 19.96 -2.69
CA GLU A 465 -12.07 21.35 -3.08
C GLU A 465 -11.33 22.31 -2.11
N ARG A 466 -11.01 21.82 -0.92
CA ARG A 466 -10.30 22.59 0.14
C ARG A 466 -8.83 22.15 0.30
N ALA A 467 -8.40 21.15 -0.47
CA ALA A 467 -7.05 20.60 -0.32
C ALA A 467 -5.96 21.66 -0.53
N GLY A 468 -6.08 22.52 -1.54
CA GLY A 468 -5.13 23.60 -1.83
C GLY A 468 -5.02 24.68 -0.75
N ASP A 469 -6.05 24.86 0.11
CA ASP A 469 -6.01 25.81 1.23
C ASP A 469 -5.10 25.33 2.39
N TRP A 470 -4.85 24.01 2.45
CA TRP A 470 -4.15 23.36 3.55
C TRP A 470 -2.82 22.72 3.15
N PHE A 471 -2.70 22.32 1.89
CA PHE A 471 -1.52 21.61 1.37
C PHE A 471 -1.09 22.21 0.03
N ASP A 472 0.21 22.12 -0.26
CA ASP A 472 0.76 22.46 -1.58
C ASP A 472 0.46 21.33 -2.58
N LEU A 473 -0.83 21.18 -2.91
CA LEU A 473 -1.37 20.14 -3.76
C LEU A 473 -2.48 20.72 -4.64
N ASP A 474 -2.30 20.67 -5.97
CA ASP A 474 -3.17 21.23 -7.00
C ASP A 474 -4.12 20.22 -7.65
N ARG A 475 -4.18 19.00 -7.11
CA ARG A 475 -4.95 17.89 -7.67
C ARG A 475 -5.48 16.94 -6.63
N GLU A 476 -6.32 16.01 -7.04
CA GLU A 476 -6.85 14.97 -6.19
C GLU A 476 -5.78 13.91 -5.82
N SER A 477 -5.89 13.38 -4.61
CA SER A 477 -5.12 12.28 -4.05
C SER A 477 -6.04 11.32 -3.30
N PRO A 478 -6.95 10.62 -3.98
CA PRO A 478 -8.01 9.85 -3.32
C PRO A 478 -7.46 8.65 -2.54
N TYR A 479 -6.30 8.12 -2.92
CA TYR A 479 -5.76 6.84 -2.41
C TYR A 479 -4.64 6.99 -1.38
N MET A 480 -4.38 8.22 -0.86
CA MET A 480 -3.36 8.44 0.17
C MET A 480 -1.95 7.99 -0.26
N LEU A 481 -1.60 8.20 -1.54
CA LEU A 481 -0.33 7.78 -2.16
C LEU A 481 0.56 8.94 -2.61
N LEU A 482 0.20 10.18 -2.24
CA LEU A 482 0.99 11.38 -2.49
C LEU A 482 1.33 12.09 -1.19
N VAL A 483 2.58 12.51 -1.07
CA VAL A 483 3.06 13.41 0.00
C VAL A 483 3.27 14.79 -0.60
N ALA A 484 2.68 15.81 0.04
CA ALA A 484 2.92 17.21 -0.29
C ALA A 484 3.18 18.04 0.98
N PRO A 485 3.85 19.20 0.86
CA PRO A 485 4.03 20.13 1.98
C PRO A 485 2.68 20.62 2.51
N VAL A 486 2.61 20.87 3.81
CA VAL A 486 1.55 21.68 4.41
C VAL A 486 1.72 23.13 3.92
N SER A 487 0.61 23.79 3.53
CA SER A 487 0.60 25.16 3.04
C SER A 487 1.34 26.10 4.03
N ALA A 488 2.17 26.97 3.51
CA ALA A 488 2.95 27.92 4.32
C ALA A 488 2.05 28.78 5.25
N ALA A 489 0.82 29.10 4.81
CA ALA A 489 -0.17 29.83 5.59
C ALA A 489 -0.70 29.03 6.81
N ARG A 490 -0.46 27.74 6.88
CA ARG A 490 -0.87 26.85 7.96
C ARG A 490 0.28 26.45 8.89
N LEU A 491 1.51 26.78 8.54
CA LEU A 491 2.67 26.58 9.42
C LEU A 491 2.67 27.64 10.53
N THR A 492 2.90 27.18 11.76
CA THR A 492 2.95 28.05 12.97
C THR A 492 4.37 28.36 13.41
N THR A 493 5.32 27.48 13.07
CA THR A 493 6.74 27.62 13.39
C THR A 493 7.57 27.32 12.14
N PRO A 494 8.56 28.16 11.80
CA PRO A 494 9.46 27.88 10.70
C PRO A 494 10.20 26.54 10.92
N LEU A 495 10.17 25.67 9.92
CA LEU A 495 10.80 24.33 10.01
C LEU A 495 12.32 24.41 10.24
N THR A 496 12.96 25.50 9.77
CA THR A 496 14.38 25.79 10.00
C THR A 496 14.68 26.00 11.47
N GLU A 497 13.82 26.70 12.21
CA GLU A 497 13.97 26.93 13.66
C GLU A 497 13.79 25.61 14.43
N VAL A 498 12.79 24.78 14.05
CA VAL A 498 12.60 23.45 14.66
C VAL A 498 13.83 22.56 14.46
N LYS A 499 14.40 22.56 13.23
CA LYS A 499 15.60 21.77 12.92
C LYS A 499 16.85 22.24 13.65
N GLN A 500 16.96 23.53 13.95
CA GLN A 500 18.09 24.10 14.71
C GLN A 500 17.97 23.80 16.20
N ALA A 501 16.73 23.80 16.74
CA ALA A 501 16.50 23.64 18.18
C ALA A 501 16.43 22.17 18.63
N LEU A 502 15.97 21.25 17.74
CA LEU A 502 15.65 19.87 18.09
C LEU A 502 16.28 18.87 17.10
N THR A 503 16.72 17.72 17.61
CA THR A 503 17.36 16.68 16.82
C THR A 503 16.59 15.36 16.87
N GLY A 504 16.66 14.57 15.80
CA GLY A 504 16.06 13.24 15.75
C GLY A 504 14.61 13.23 16.21
N LEU A 505 14.26 12.31 17.10
CA LEU A 505 12.89 12.12 17.61
C LEU A 505 12.38 13.25 18.50
N GLU A 506 13.26 14.14 19.03
CA GLU A 506 12.85 15.31 19.81
C GLU A 506 11.98 16.26 18.97
N ARG A 507 12.15 16.26 17.64
CA ARG A 507 11.33 17.04 16.70
C ARG A 507 9.84 16.74 16.77
N LEU A 508 9.44 15.60 17.34
CA LEU A 508 8.02 15.28 17.59
C LEU A 508 7.34 16.24 18.57
N GLN A 509 8.09 16.86 19.47
CA GLN A 509 7.56 17.74 20.51
C GLN A 509 7.14 19.12 19.96
N ALA A 510 7.61 19.50 18.78
CA ALA A 510 7.31 20.80 18.20
C ALA A 510 5.92 20.84 17.55
N VAL A 511 5.13 21.84 17.89
CA VAL A 511 3.90 22.19 17.15
C VAL A 511 4.33 23.01 15.93
N ARG A 512 4.13 22.45 14.74
CA ARG A 512 4.65 23.00 13.47
C ARG A 512 3.60 23.67 12.61
N SER A 513 2.34 23.35 12.82
CA SER A 513 1.23 23.79 11.96
C SER A 513 -0.09 23.87 12.73
N ALA A 514 -1.12 24.41 12.09
CA ALA A 514 -2.49 24.40 12.58
C ALA A 514 -3.13 22.99 12.68
N ILE A 515 -2.48 21.96 12.06
CA ILE A 515 -2.90 20.56 12.06
C ILE A 515 -1.72 19.64 12.49
N PRO A 516 -1.20 19.80 13.72
CA PRO A 516 0.05 19.16 14.14
C PRO A 516 -0.01 17.64 14.16
N ALA A 517 -1.17 17.03 14.38
CA ALA A 517 -1.32 15.58 14.44
C ALA A 517 -1.08 14.87 13.10
N VAL A 518 -1.21 15.58 11.97
CA VAL A 518 -1.03 15.05 10.61
C VAL A 518 0.11 15.73 9.85
N THR A 519 0.85 16.66 10.49
CA THR A 519 2.02 17.31 9.91
C THR A 519 3.28 16.60 10.37
N HIS A 520 4.00 16.00 9.43
CA HIS A 520 5.25 15.31 9.72
C HIS A 520 6.37 16.30 10.10
N VAL A 521 7.49 15.79 10.65
CA VAL A 521 8.60 16.64 11.18
C VAL A 521 9.30 17.45 10.09
N ASP A 522 9.15 17.09 8.84
CA ASP A 522 9.65 17.85 7.68
C ASP A 522 8.61 18.84 7.10
N GLY A 523 7.44 18.97 7.74
CA GLY A 523 6.36 19.85 7.30
C GLY A 523 5.49 19.30 6.19
N SER A 524 5.62 18.03 5.86
CA SER A 524 4.84 17.36 4.83
C SER A 524 3.67 16.56 5.43
N ALA A 525 2.76 16.12 4.57
CA ALA A 525 1.66 15.22 4.92
C ALA A 525 1.35 14.26 3.76
N ARG A 526 0.90 13.04 4.08
CA ARG A 526 0.41 12.05 3.11
C ARG A 526 -1.09 12.20 2.97
N ILE A 527 -1.54 12.82 1.91
CA ILE A 527 -2.86 13.39 1.79
C ILE A 527 -3.85 12.41 1.17
N GLN A 528 -5.05 12.33 1.76
CA GLN A 528 -6.25 11.81 1.13
C GLN A 528 -7.19 12.97 0.81
N THR A 529 -7.58 13.15 -0.46
CA THR A 529 -8.70 14.04 -0.84
C THR A 529 -9.99 13.23 -0.88
N VAL A 530 -11.07 13.80 -0.36
CA VAL A 530 -12.41 13.18 -0.35
C VAL A 530 -13.32 13.99 -1.27
N ALA A 531 -13.59 13.45 -2.45
CA ALA A 531 -14.49 14.05 -3.44
C ALA A 531 -15.97 13.77 -3.10
N ALA A 532 -16.87 14.51 -3.73
CA ALA A 532 -18.30 14.47 -3.42
C ALA A 532 -18.96 13.12 -3.72
N ASP A 533 -18.46 12.40 -4.70
CA ASP A 533 -19.01 11.15 -5.22
C ASP A 533 -18.27 9.88 -4.72
N SER A 534 -17.11 10.04 -4.09
CA SER A 534 -16.28 8.89 -3.72
C SER A 534 -16.75 8.17 -2.45
N ASN A 535 -17.10 8.91 -1.39
CA ASN A 535 -17.62 8.39 -0.12
C ASN A 535 -18.51 9.45 0.55
N PRO A 536 -19.79 9.55 0.17
CA PRO A 536 -20.70 10.62 0.63
C PRO A 536 -20.83 10.69 2.16
N ARG A 537 -20.89 9.54 2.83
CA ARG A 537 -21.06 9.49 4.29
C ARG A 537 -19.81 9.98 5.04
N TYR A 538 -18.63 9.57 4.59
CA TYR A 538 -17.38 10.06 5.16
C TYR A 538 -17.17 11.55 4.88
N ARG A 539 -17.52 11.98 3.69
CA ARG A 539 -17.50 13.41 3.31
C ARG A 539 -18.42 14.24 4.20
N ALA A 540 -19.63 13.77 4.48
CA ALA A 540 -20.58 14.48 5.35
C ALA A 540 -20.02 14.67 6.80
N VAL A 541 -19.26 13.71 7.32
CA VAL A 541 -18.55 13.87 8.61
C VAL A 541 -17.49 14.97 8.52
N LEU A 542 -16.70 14.99 7.42
CA LEU A 542 -15.69 16.04 7.17
C LEU A 542 -16.32 17.44 7.07
N GLU A 543 -17.43 17.57 6.35
CA GLU A 543 -18.19 18.83 6.22
C GLU A 543 -18.74 19.29 7.58
N ALA A 544 -19.40 18.37 8.29
CA ALA A 544 -19.95 18.65 9.61
C ALA A 544 -18.87 19.04 10.65
N PHE A 545 -17.68 18.43 10.57
CA PHE A 545 -16.51 18.80 11.39
C PHE A 545 -15.96 20.18 10.98
N ALA A 546 -15.87 20.46 9.66
CA ALA A 546 -15.43 21.76 9.15
C ALA A 546 -16.37 22.90 9.59
N ASP A 547 -17.68 22.69 9.57
CA ASP A 547 -18.67 23.67 10.02
C ASP A 547 -18.49 24.04 11.50
N ARG A 548 -18.12 23.08 12.35
CA ARG A 548 -17.89 23.29 13.81
C ARG A 548 -16.56 23.93 14.13
N THR A 549 -15.55 23.65 13.31
CA THR A 549 -14.15 23.91 13.68
C THR A 549 -13.41 24.87 12.76
N GLY A 550 -13.97 25.14 11.57
CA GLY A 550 -13.28 25.85 10.49
C GLY A 550 -12.18 25.02 9.81
N CYS A 551 -12.00 23.74 10.20
CA CYS A 551 -10.94 22.86 9.71
C CYS A 551 -11.54 21.70 8.87
N PRO A 552 -11.39 21.69 7.52
CA PRO A 552 -11.93 20.63 6.66
C PRO A 552 -11.00 19.40 6.60
N VAL A 553 -10.25 19.12 7.67
CA VAL A 553 -9.26 18.06 7.75
C VAL A 553 -9.52 17.17 8.95
N LEU A 554 -9.43 15.85 8.78
CA LEU A 554 -9.43 14.87 9.87
C LEU A 554 -8.16 14.02 9.83
N VAL A 555 -7.74 13.53 11.00
CA VAL A 555 -6.81 12.39 11.06
C VAL A 555 -7.53 11.17 10.49
N ASN A 556 -6.91 10.47 9.55
CA ASN A 556 -7.38 9.18 9.04
C ASN A 556 -6.26 8.13 9.14
N THR A 557 -6.52 7.04 9.85
CA THR A 557 -5.62 5.90 9.93
C THR A 557 -6.41 4.59 9.88
N SER A 558 -5.72 3.49 9.53
CA SER A 558 -6.34 2.16 9.44
C SER A 558 -6.97 1.72 10.77
N PHE A 559 -8.13 1.08 10.69
CA PHE A 559 -8.80 0.54 11.86
C PHE A 559 -8.21 -0.83 12.22
N ASN A 560 -7.16 -0.82 13.02
CA ASN A 560 -6.46 -2.00 13.55
C ASN A 560 -5.52 -1.58 14.69
N VAL A 561 -5.02 -2.52 15.46
CA VAL A 561 -3.87 -2.36 16.35
C VAL A 561 -2.57 -2.82 15.66
N ARG A 562 -1.43 -2.72 16.36
CA ARG A 562 -0.12 -3.17 15.86
C ARG A 562 -0.19 -4.66 15.49
N ASP A 563 0.43 -5.00 14.36
CA ASP A 563 0.62 -6.35 13.81
C ASP A 563 -0.67 -7.11 13.42
N GLU A 564 -1.84 -6.46 13.49
CA GLU A 564 -3.09 -6.99 12.98
C GLU A 564 -3.44 -6.41 11.59
N PRO A 565 -4.14 -7.17 10.74
CA PRO A 565 -4.80 -6.64 9.56
C PRO A 565 -5.88 -5.61 9.91
N ILE A 566 -6.25 -4.76 8.97
CA ILE A 566 -7.40 -3.85 9.12
C ILE A 566 -8.66 -4.68 9.42
N VAL A 567 -9.51 -4.22 10.33
CA VAL A 567 -10.77 -4.90 10.67
C VAL A 567 -11.62 -5.15 9.43
N CYS A 568 -12.18 -6.34 9.32
CA CYS A 568 -13.02 -6.74 8.18
C CYS A 568 -14.51 -6.81 8.57
N THR A 569 -14.80 -7.40 9.71
CA THR A 569 -16.16 -7.67 10.19
C THR A 569 -16.58 -6.71 11.31
N PRO A 570 -17.89 -6.57 11.60
CA PRO A 570 -18.36 -5.86 12.79
C PRO A 570 -17.76 -6.39 14.10
N GLU A 571 -17.54 -7.73 14.21
CA GLU A 571 -16.92 -8.38 15.36
C GLU A 571 -15.45 -7.95 15.54
N ASP A 572 -14.71 -7.84 14.44
CA ASP A 572 -13.32 -7.34 14.47
C ASP A 572 -13.28 -5.89 14.97
N ALA A 573 -14.19 -5.05 14.47
CA ALA A 573 -14.29 -3.64 14.85
C ALA A 573 -14.66 -3.49 16.33
N TYR A 574 -15.65 -4.25 16.81
CA TYR A 574 -16.06 -4.25 18.20
C TYR A 574 -14.94 -4.74 19.12
N ARG A 575 -14.26 -5.83 18.77
CA ARG A 575 -13.11 -6.34 19.51
C ARG A 575 -11.99 -5.31 19.58
N CYS A 576 -11.64 -4.69 18.46
CA CYS A 576 -10.60 -3.66 18.43
C CYS A 576 -10.99 -2.44 19.28
N PHE A 577 -12.26 -2.04 19.28
CA PHE A 577 -12.80 -0.96 20.12
C PHE A 577 -12.68 -1.28 21.61
N THR A 578 -13.15 -2.45 22.04
CA THR A 578 -13.18 -2.85 23.46
C THR A 578 -11.79 -3.13 24.04
N THR A 579 -10.77 -3.38 23.19
CA THR A 579 -9.39 -3.65 23.62
C THR A 579 -8.46 -2.43 23.52
N THR A 580 -8.98 -1.26 23.13
CA THR A 580 -8.20 -0.03 22.97
C THR A 580 -8.87 1.15 23.69
N GLU A 581 -8.15 2.28 23.78
CA GLU A 581 -8.67 3.51 24.37
C GLU A 581 -9.38 4.42 23.31
N MET A 582 -10.15 3.83 22.39
CA MET A 582 -11.05 4.61 21.52
C MET A 582 -12.27 5.06 22.32
N ASP A 583 -12.73 6.29 22.09
CA ASP A 583 -13.85 6.87 22.87
C ASP A 583 -15.22 6.48 22.30
N VAL A 584 -15.30 6.32 20.97
CA VAL A 584 -16.54 6.05 20.24
C VAL A 584 -16.28 5.04 19.14
N LEU A 585 -17.25 4.16 18.88
CA LEU A 585 -17.30 3.29 17.71
C LEU A 585 -18.58 3.56 16.93
N VAL A 586 -18.44 3.80 15.63
CA VAL A 586 -19.55 3.98 14.69
C VAL A 586 -19.51 2.85 13.65
N ILE A 587 -20.49 1.95 13.70
CA ILE A 587 -20.65 0.85 12.73
C ILE A 587 -22.01 0.96 12.07
N GLY A 588 -22.07 1.22 10.74
CA GLY A 588 -23.34 1.53 10.10
C GLY A 588 -24.02 2.70 10.82
N ASN A 589 -25.24 2.51 11.27
CA ASN A 589 -26.00 3.47 12.07
C ASN A 589 -25.89 3.23 13.58
N CYS A 590 -25.09 2.27 14.02
CA CYS A 590 -24.91 1.96 15.43
C CYS A 590 -23.83 2.85 16.04
N TRP A 591 -24.15 3.49 17.16
CA TRP A 591 -23.28 4.32 17.99
C TRP A 591 -22.97 3.61 19.30
N LEU A 592 -21.68 3.42 19.60
CA LEU A 592 -21.20 2.80 20.83
C LEU A 592 -20.21 3.76 21.54
N THR A 593 -20.29 3.81 22.86
CA THR A 593 -19.34 4.54 23.71
C THR A 593 -18.67 3.58 24.70
N CYS A 594 -17.42 3.84 25.06
CA CYS A 594 -16.83 3.23 26.24
C CYS A 594 -17.50 3.87 27.46
N GLU A 595 -18.11 3.05 28.37
CA GLU A 595 -18.54 3.48 29.68
C GLU A 595 -17.35 3.91 30.57
#